data_bacaa22825f871b26c2de45e640188fa
#
_entry.id   bacaa22825f871b26c2de45e640188fa
#
_cell.length_a   1.000
_cell.length_b   1.000
_cell.length_c   1.000
_cell.angle_alpha   90.00
_cell.angle_beta   90.00
_cell.angle_gamma   90.00
#
_symmetry.space_group_name_H-M   'P 1'
#
loop_
_entity.id
_entity.type
_entity.pdbx_description
1 polymer ?
#
loop_
_entity_poly.entity_id
_entity_poly.type
_entity_poly.pdbx_seq_one_letter_code
_entity_poly.pdbx_strand_id
1 'polypeptide(L)'
;GSGKICGFVAGRVEGDDFNVIAGAEVRFGVFYGGKWIDEGEVASAVSSVVRQLESRANVKLDKVYVGVPSEFVSVVTRQTDVTYSAPKKIARENINEVFSGAAEFEQPKGFSPISRSSIYFILDDGKKVIDPVGETAAKLSGLVSFIFVDDVFKNTVSKALTDCGVKEFDFVAQSLAQALYLLSPSVRDGYAILVDGGFVSTSVSVVLGDRILYQKAFSVGGGQMADDLSQVLKIDYDDAVGLLSKAHLNLDFADDAVFEAGQGSVSASMTNEIIRARVEDMADSIAACVKSCPHILPDNVPVYVTGGAFCYLKGAYNTLSKCLGRAVYPAPTVSPQYDKQEYSSAYGVISIALSQSKPQKQGFFRKLLSSLGG
;
A
#
# COMPACT_ATOMS: atom_id res chain seq x y z
N GLY A 1 -7.97 5.62 -2.55
CA GLY A 1 -8.34 4.88 -1.35
C GLY A 1 -9.79 4.42 -1.36
N SER A 2 -10.17 3.55 -0.43
CA SER A 2 -11.52 2.96 -0.36
C SER A 2 -12.61 3.94 0.11
N GLY A 3 -12.26 4.98 0.84
CA GLY A 3 -13.20 6.00 1.33
C GLY A 3 -13.03 7.39 0.71
N LYS A 4 -11.97 7.60 -0.08
CA LYS A 4 -11.71 8.88 -0.74
C LYS A 4 -10.79 8.69 -1.95
N ILE A 5 -10.94 9.55 -2.95
CA ILE A 5 -9.96 9.73 -4.02
C ILE A 5 -9.19 11.00 -3.74
N CYS A 6 -7.87 10.89 -3.68
CA CYS A 6 -6.99 12.05 -3.65
C CYS A 6 -6.07 12.01 -4.86
N GLY A 7 -5.82 13.18 -5.41
CA GLY A 7 -4.90 13.38 -6.54
C GLY A 7 -3.95 14.53 -6.27
N PHE A 8 -2.76 14.45 -6.85
CA PHE A 8 -1.74 15.47 -6.73
C PHE A 8 -1.09 15.74 -8.08
N VAL A 9 -0.81 17.01 -8.35
CA VAL A 9 0.14 17.43 -9.39
C VAL A 9 1.43 17.77 -8.69
N ALA A 10 2.51 17.10 -9.06
CA ALA A 10 3.81 17.29 -8.44
C ALA A 10 4.89 17.53 -9.49
N GLY A 11 5.86 18.36 -9.12
CA GLY A 11 7.06 18.62 -9.90
C GLY A 11 8.29 18.11 -9.18
N ARG A 12 9.32 17.77 -9.95
CA ARG A 12 10.63 17.37 -9.42
C ARG A 12 11.36 18.60 -8.86
N VAL A 13 12.02 18.43 -7.73
CA VAL A 13 13.04 19.35 -7.21
C VAL A 13 14.42 18.64 -7.25
N GLU A 14 15.48 19.31 -6.79
CA GLU A 14 16.81 18.70 -6.77
C GLU A 14 16.83 17.40 -5.97
N GLY A 15 17.54 16.41 -6.49
CA GLY A 15 17.60 15.07 -5.91
C GLY A 15 16.45 14.17 -6.34
N ASP A 16 15.98 13.33 -5.41
CA ASP A 16 14.84 12.42 -5.57
C ASP A 16 13.57 12.97 -4.91
N ASP A 17 13.60 14.23 -4.48
CA ASP A 17 12.51 14.90 -3.81
C ASP A 17 11.51 15.51 -4.82
N PHE A 18 10.33 15.87 -4.32
CA PHE A 18 9.28 16.48 -5.14
C PHE A 18 8.58 17.63 -4.41
N ASN A 19 7.95 18.49 -5.18
CA ASN A 19 7.07 19.53 -4.67
C ASN A 19 5.65 19.32 -5.19
N VAL A 20 4.66 19.30 -4.30
CA VAL A 20 3.25 19.26 -4.65
C VAL A 20 2.79 20.64 -5.09
N ILE A 21 2.37 20.74 -6.35
CA ILE A 21 1.90 21.99 -6.98
C ILE A 21 0.41 22.19 -6.71
N ALA A 22 -0.36 21.09 -6.80
CA ALA A 22 -1.80 21.09 -6.53
C ALA A 22 -2.25 19.76 -5.95
N GLY A 23 -3.25 19.80 -5.08
CA GLY A 23 -3.92 18.64 -4.51
C GLY A 23 -5.43 18.77 -4.61
N ALA A 24 -6.12 17.64 -4.78
CA ALA A 24 -7.58 17.57 -4.77
C ALA A 24 -8.01 16.28 -4.05
N GLU A 25 -9.11 16.35 -3.31
CA GLU A 25 -9.68 15.20 -2.59
C GLU A 25 -11.21 15.21 -2.77
N VAL A 26 -11.76 14.04 -3.02
CA VAL A 26 -13.22 13.80 -3.04
C VAL A 26 -13.50 12.55 -2.23
N ARG A 27 -14.37 12.68 -1.22
CA ARG A 27 -14.85 11.55 -0.42
C ARG A 27 -16.03 10.90 -1.11
N PHE A 28 -16.17 9.60 -0.93
CA PHE A 28 -17.32 8.82 -1.38
C PHE A 28 -17.61 7.68 -0.39
N GLY A 29 -18.87 7.24 -0.33
CA GLY A 29 -19.35 6.25 0.66
C GLY A 29 -19.69 4.89 0.08
N VAL A 30 -19.20 4.54 -1.10
CA VAL A 30 -19.66 3.38 -1.87
C VAL A 30 -18.76 2.14 -1.79
N PHE A 31 -17.90 2.04 -0.78
CA PHE A 31 -17.06 0.87 -0.57
C PHE A 31 -17.58 0.04 0.62
N TYR A 32 -17.88 -1.23 0.35
CA TYR A 32 -18.32 -2.17 1.37
C TYR A 32 -17.85 -3.59 1.04
N GLY A 33 -17.37 -4.32 2.04
CA GLY A 33 -16.98 -5.73 1.90
C GLY A 33 -15.91 -5.99 0.84
N GLY A 34 -14.99 -5.05 0.64
CA GLY A 34 -13.90 -5.18 -0.35
C GLY A 34 -14.30 -4.80 -1.78
N LYS A 35 -15.49 -4.24 -2.01
CA LYS A 35 -15.99 -3.90 -3.35
C LYS A 35 -16.65 -2.52 -3.37
N TRP A 36 -16.69 -1.92 -4.55
CA TRP A 36 -17.53 -0.77 -4.80
C TRP A 36 -19.00 -1.19 -5.00
N ILE A 37 -19.89 -0.44 -4.34
CA ILE A 37 -21.34 -0.65 -4.46
C ILE A 37 -21.90 0.16 -5.64
N ASP A 38 -21.30 1.32 -5.94
CA ASP A 38 -21.68 2.20 -7.05
C ASP A 38 -20.43 2.67 -7.81
N GLU A 39 -20.20 2.08 -8.98
CA GLU A 39 -19.09 2.45 -9.86
C GLU A 39 -19.28 3.82 -10.51
N GLY A 40 -20.53 4.28 -10.66
CA GLY A 40 -20.86 5.60 -11.23
C GLY A 40 -20.43 6.72 -10.29
N GLU A 41 -20.65 6.57 -8.98
CA GLU A 41 -20.17 7.52 -7.98
C GLU A 41 -18.65 7.59 -7.96
N VAL A 42 -17.97 6.44 -8.05
CA VAL A 42 -16.50 6.39 -8.14
C VAL A 42 -16.00 7.11 -9.40
N ALA A 43 -16.60 6.84 -10.56
CA ALA A 43 -16.23 7.49 -11.82
C ALA A 43 -16.43 9.02 -11.74
N SER A 44 -17.52 9.46 -11.11
CA SER A 44 -17.81 10.88 -10.87
C SER A 44 -16.77 11.52 -9.95
N ALA A 45 -16.36 10.83 -8.89
CA ALA A 45 -15.33 11.29 -7.97
C ALA A 45 -13.95 11.40 -8.66
N VAL A 46 -13.57 10.41 -9.49
CA VAL A 46 -12.34 10.48 -10.32
C VAL A 46 -12.37 11.70 -11.23
N SER A 47 -13.47 11.90 -11.95
CA SER A 47 -13.64 13.03 -12.87
C SER A 47 -13.59 14.37 -12.15
N SER A 48 -14.16 14.45 -10.95
CA SER A 48 -14.10 15.65 -10.11
C SER A 48 -12.67 15.98 -9.68
N VAL A 49 -11.89 14.97 -9.25
CA VAL A 49 -10.49 15.16 -8.85
C VAL A 49 -9.66 15.64 -10.03
N VAL A 50 -9.79 15.02 -11.21
CA VAL A 50 -9.07 15.43 -12.43
C VAL A 50 -9.33 16.89 -12.75
N ARG A 51 -10.61 17.33 -12.81
CA ARG A 51 -10.99 18.71 -13.11
C ARG A 51 -10.44 19.69 -12.09
N GLN A 52 -10.50 19.37 -10.79
CA GLN A 52 -9.96 20.21 -9.73
C GLN A 52 -8.45 20.37 -9.85
N LEU A 53 -7.72 19.29 -10.17
CA LEU A 53 -6.27 19.32 -10.37
C LEU A 53 -5.88 20.18 -11.58
N GLU A 54 -6.54 19.97 -12.72
CA GLU A 54 -6.32 20.77 -13.93
C GLU A 54 -6.55 22.25 -13.67
N SER A 55 -7.65 22.60 -12.97
CA SER A 55 -7.98 23.97 -12.62
C SER A 55 -6.96 24.59 -11.65
N ARG A 56 -6.58 23.87 -10.58
CA ARG A 56 -5.67 24.38 -9.55
C ARG A 56 -4.23 24.52 -10.03
N ALA A 57 -3.77 23.56 -10.84
CA ALA A 57 -2.42 23.59 -11.40
C ALA A 57 -2.32 24.39 -12.70
N ASN A 58 -3.45 24.80 -13.28
CA ASN A 58 -3.55 25.47 -14.58
C ASN A 58 -2.82 24.67 -15.70
N VAL A 59 -3.04 23.36 -15.73
CA VAL A 59 -2.45 22.44 -16.71
C VAL A 59 -3.51 21.47 -17.22
N LYS A 60 -3.29 20.88 -18.39
CA LYS A 60 -4.03 19.72 -18.88
C LYS A 60 -3.28 18.45 -18.48
N LEU A 61 -4.00 17.46 -17.96
CA LEU A 61 -3.40 16.19 -17.54
C LEU A 61 -3.41 15.21 -18.72
N ASP A 62 -2.28 15.04 -19.39
CA ASP A 62 -2.11 14.08 -20.48
C ASP A 62 -1.75 12.68 -19.98
N LYS A 63 -0.99 12.58 -18.86
CA LYS A 63 -0.56 11.33 -18.24
C LYS A 63 -0.82 11.33 -16.74
N VAL A 64 -1.35 10.21 -16.22
CA VAL A 64 -1.70 10.01 -14.82
C VAL A 64 -1.15 8.67 -14.31
N TYR A 65 -0.65 8.64 -13.09
CA TYR A 65 -0.34 7.42 -12.36
C TYR A 65 -1.45 7.15 -11.34
N VAL A 66 -2.03 5.96 -11.41
CA VAL A 66 -3.16 5.55 -10.58
C VAL A 66 -2.69 4.61 -9.49
N GLY A 67 -2.76 5.06 -8.24
CA GLY A 67 -2.54 4.18 -7.08
C GLY A 67 -3.72 3.23 -6.90
N VAL A 68 -3.47 1.92 -7.00
CA VAL A 68 -4.47 0.88 -6.78
C VAL A 68 -4.49 0.53 -5.29
N PRO A 69 -5.63 0.72 -4.58
CA PRO A 69 -5.77 0.32 -3.19
C PRO A 69 -5.57 -1.18 -3.01
N SER A 70 -5.07 -1.57 -1.84
CA SER A 70 -4.70 -2.95 -1.54
C SER A 70 -5.84 -3.96 -1.68
N GLU A 71 -7.08 -3.54 -1.49
CA GLU A 71 -8.30 -4.35 -1.63
C GLU A 71 -8.55 -4.79 -3.08
N PHE A 72 -8.05 -4.01 -4.04
CA PHE A 72 -8.15 -4.28 -5.48
C PHE A 72 -6.85 -4.84 -6.08
N VAL A 73 -5.93 -5.27 -5.23
CA VAL A 73 -4.63 -5.83 -5.64
C VAL A 73 -4.54 -7.28 -5.24
N SER A 74 -4.12 -8.15 -6.15
CA SER A 74 -3.69 -9.51 -5.88
C SER A 74 -2.20 -9.66 -6.14
N VAL A 75 -1.47 -10.25 -5.19
CA VAL A 75 -0.04 -10.53 -5.32
C VAL A 75 0.16 -12.03 -5.35
N VAL A 76 0.83 -12.52 -6.37
CA VAL A 76 1.21 -13.93 -6.51
C VAL A 76 2.73 -14.01 -6.65
N THR A 77 3.35 -14.80 -5.79
CA THR A 77 4.79 -15.08 -5.89
C THR A 77 5.01 -16.50 -6.38
N ARG A 78 5.95 -16.67 -7.31
CA ARG A 78 6.32 -17.96 -7.89
C ARG A 78 7.81 -18.13 -7.93
N GLN A 79 8.27 -19.29 -7.54
CA GLN A 79 9.65 -19.70 -7.72
C GLN A 79 9.71 -20.62 -8.93
N THR A 80 10.72 -20.44 -9.75
CA THR A 80 11.02 -21.32 -10.89
C THR A 80 12.52 -21.55 -11.00
N ASP A 81 12.86 -22.67 -11.58
CA ASP A 81 14.25 -23.11 -11.78
C ASP A 81 14.52 -23.29 -13.28
N VAL A 82 15.65 -22.75 -13.74
CA VAL A 82 16.17 -23.01 -15.09
C VAL A 82 17.52 -23.70 -14.94
N THR A 83 17.67 -24.86 -15.58
CA THR A 83 18.90 -25.67 -15.54
C THR A 83 19.54 -25.69 -16.93
N TYR A 84 20.83 -25.50 -16.97
CA TYR A 84 21.65 -25.50 -18.17
C TYR A 84 22.49 -26.77 -18.25
N SER A 85 22.83 -27.20 -19.47
CA SER A 85 23.64 -28.42 -19.70
C SER A 85 25.08 -28.32 -19.15
N ALA A 86 25.59 -27.11 -18.96
CA ALA A 86 26.87 -26.81 -18.35
C ALA A 86 26.84 -25.42 -17.71
N PRO A 87 27.73 -25.14 -16.73
CA PRO A 87 27.88 -23.79 -16.19
C PRO A 87 28.11 -22.77 -17.30
N LYS A 88 27.36 -21.70 -17.32
CA LYS A 88 27.49 -20.60 -18.28
C LYS A 88 27.36 -19.24 -17.61
N LYS A 89 27.88 -18.21 -18.26
CA LYS A 89 27.67 -16.84 -17.80
C LYS A 89 26.21 -16.44 -18.02
N ILE A 90 25.56 -16.01 -16.95
CA ILE A 90 24.14 -15.61 -16.97
C ILE A 90 24.00 -14.28 -17.73
N ALA A 91 23.13 -14.27 -18.72
CA ALA A 91 22.74 -13.12 -19.50
C ALA A 91 21.28 -12.74 -19.24
N ARG A 92 20.82 -11.62 -19.81
CA ARG A 92 19.43 -11.14 -19.61
C ARG A 92 18.38 -12.11 -20.16
N GLU A 93 18.71 -12.83 -21.23
CA GLU A 93 17.85 -13.84 -21.84
C GLU A 93 17.53 -14.96 -20.83
N ASN A 94 18.49 -15.32 -19.98
CA ASN A 94 18.29 -16.33 -18.94
C ASN A 94 17.38 -15.84 -17.81
N ILE A 95 17.39 -14.56 -17.51
CA ILE A 95 16.41 -13.95 -16.60
C ILE A 95 15.01 -14.02 -17.22
N ASN A 96 14.87 -13.79 -18.52
CA ASN A 96 13.59 -13.91 -19.22
C ASN A 96 13.06 -15.36 -19.22
N GLU A 97 13.94 -16.36 -19.32
CA GLU A 97 13.56 -17.78 -19.16
C GLU A 97 12.95 -18.03 -17.78
N VAL A 98 13.57 -17.49 -16.71
CA VAL A 98 13.02 -17.56 -15.35
C VAL A 98 11.67 -16.87 -15.26
N PHE A 99 11.51 -15.66 -15.81
CA PHE A 99 10.22 -14.97 -15.82
C PHE A 99 9.14 -15.73 -16.58
N SER A 100 9.49 -16.37 -17.69
CA SER A 100 8.55 -17.16 -18.49
C SER A 100 8.09 -18.40 -17.73
N GLY A 101 9.03 -19.17 -17.14
CA GLY A 101 8.69 -20.32 -16.33
C GLY A 101 7.88 -19.96 -15.07
N ALA A 102 8.21 -18.84 -14.42
CA ALA A 102 7.46 -18.37 -13.27
C ALA A 102 6.02 -17.91 -13.63
N ALA A 103 5.76 -17.55 -14.89
CA ALA A 103 4.44 -17.11 -15.37
C ALA A 103 3.51 -18.28 -15.73
N GLU A 104 3.98 -19.54 -15.66
CA GLU A 104 3.18 -20.73 -15.93
C GLU A 104 2.27 -21.09 -14.75
N PHE A 105 1.23 -20.29 -14.53
CA PHE A 105 0.18 -20.54 -13.54
C PHE A 105 -1.16 -19.96 -13.98
N GLU A 106 -2.26 -20.46 -13.42
CA GLU A 106 -3.58 -19.88 -13.63
C GLU A 106 -3.66 -18.52 -12.92
N GLN A 107 -3.82 -17.46 -13.71
CA GLN A 107 -3.93 -16.09 -13.19
C GLN A 107 -5.20 -15.92 -12.37
N PRO A 108 -5.21 -15.03 -11.37
CA PRO A 108 -6.43 -14.74 -10.60
C PRO A 108 -7.56 -14.29 -11.51
N LYS A 109 -8.73 -14.97 -11.42
CA LYS A 109 -9.92 -14.64 -12.23
C LYS A 109 -10.45 -13.26 -11.88
N GLY A 110 -10.75 -12.45 -12.89
CA GLY A 110 -11.23 -11.08 -12.71
C GLY A 110 -10.12 -10.08 -12.36
N PHE A 111 -8.85 -10.44 -12.61
CA PHE A 111 -7.71 -9.58 -12.39
C PHE A 111 -6.80 -9.50 -13.61
N SER A 112 -6.27 -8.31 -13.89
CA SER A 112 -5.29 -8.05 -14.94
C SER A 112 -3.89 -7.78 -14.37
N PRO A 113 -2.82 -8.26 -15.01
CA PRO A 113 -1.46 -7.98 -14.55
C PRO A 113 -1.10 -6.50 -14.73
N ILE A 114 -0.41 -5.93 -13.72
CA ILE A 114 0.13 -4.56 -13.77
C ILE A 114 1.63 -4.50 -13.53
N SER A 115 2.22 -5.52 -12.90
CA SER A 115 3.66 -5.56 -12.66
C SER A 115 4.14 -6.99 -12.46
N ARG A 116 5.36 -7.27 -12.93
CA ARG A 116 6.12 -8.47 -12.57
C ARG A 116 7.56 -8.08 -12.27
N SER A 117 8.16 -8.73 -11.28
CA SER A 117 9.54 -8.45 -10.91
C SER A 117 10.16 -9.59 -10.10
N SER A 118 11.47 -9.82 -10.30
CA SER A 118 12.22 -10.72 -9.43
C SER A 118 12.40 -10.11 -8.04
N ILE A 119 12.25 -10.93 -7.02
CA ILE A 119 12.60 -10.58 -5.65
C ILE A 119 14.09 -10.87 -5.44
N TYR A 120 14.52 -12.08 -5.82
CA TYR A 120 15.92 -12.50 -5.82
C TYR A 120 16.12 -13.69 -6.76
N PHE A 121 17.39 -14.00 -7.02
CA PHE A 121 17.81 -15.23 -7.69
C PHE A 121 18.74 -16.03 -6.76
N ILE A 122 18.80 -17.34 -6.98
CA ILE A 122 19.71 -18.27 -6.29
C ILE A 122 20.48 -19.02 -7.36
N LEU A 123 21.80 -19.03 -7.24
CA LEU A 123 22.70 -19.77 -8.11
C LEU A 123 22.84 -21.23 -7.61
N ASP A 124 23.47 -22.09 -8.40
CA ASP A 124 23.71 -23.50 -8.06
C ASP A 124 24.61 -23.74 -6.83
N ASP A 125 25.45 -22.75 -6.48
CA ASP A 125 26.23 -22.73 -5.24
C ASP A 125 25.43 -22.28 -4.01
N GLY A 126 24.15 -21.94 -4.18
CA GLY A 126 23.26 -21.42 -3.12
C GLY A 126 23.38 -19.89 -2.88
N LYS A 127 24.25 -19.20 -3.62
CA LYS A 127 24.41 -17.75 -3.51
C LYS A 127 23.13 -17.03 -3.94
N LYS A 128 22.60 -16.18 -3.04
CA LYS A 128 21.44 -15.33 -3.31
C LYS A 128 21.90 -13.98 -3.86
N VAL A 129 21.35 -13.59 -5.01
CA VAL A 129 21.70 -12.33 -5.70
C VAL A 129 20.42 -11.62 -6.17
N ILE A 130 20.48 -10.29 -6.29
CA ILE A 130 19.40 -9.46 -6.84
C ILE A 130 19.49 -9.37 -8.36
N ASP A 131 20.70 -9.21 -8.91
CA ASP A 131 20.98 -9.25 -10.35
C ASP A 131 22.01 -10.36 -10.64
N PRO A 132 21.62 -11.43 -11.32
CA PRO A 132 22.52 -12.54 -11.64
C PRO A 132 23.33 -12.30 -12.92
N VAL A 133 23.12 -11.19 -13.64
CA VAL A 133 23.83 -10.92 -14.90
C VAL A 133 25.33 -10.86 -14.67
N GLY A 134 26.07 -11.71 -15.40
CA GLY A 134 27.52 -11.81 -15.31
C GLY A 134 28.02 -12.87 -14.32
N GLU A 135 27.19 -13.39 -13.44
CA GLU A 135 27.51 -14.57 -12.62
C GLU A 135 27.59 -15.82 -13.49
N THR A 136 28.26 -16.86 -13.00
CA THR A 136 28.37 -18.16 -13.70
C THR A 136 27.60 -19.20 -12.91
N ALA A 137 26.68 -19.90 -13.58
CA ALA A 137 25.88 -20.96 -12.93
C ALA A 137 25.42 -22.02 -13.94
N ALA A 138 25.24 -23.24 -13.46
CA ALA A 138 24.57 -24.32 -14.18
C ALA A 138 23.05 -24.37 -13.88
N LYS A 139 22.63 -23.72 -12.79
CA LYS A 139 21.22 -23.59 -12.41
C LYS A 139 20.95 -22.17 -11.92
N LEU A 140 19.83 -21.62 -12.35
CA LEU A 140 19.33 -20.31 -11.90
C LEU A 140 17.90 -20.50 -11.37
N SER A 141 17.72 -20.32 -10.06
CA SER A 141 16.39 -20.26 -9.44
C SER A 141 15.99 -18.80 -9.25
N GLY A 142 14.75 -18.44 -9.53
CA GLY A 142 14.26 -17.08 -9.29
C GLY A 142 12.92 -17.07 -8.57
N LEU A 143 12.78 -16.22 -7.55
CA LEU A 143 11.51 -15.89 -6.93
C LEU A 143 10.97 -14.61 -7.58
N VAL A 144 9.79 -14.72 -8.20
CA VAL A 144 9.16 -13.65 -8.97
C VAL A 144 7.86 -13.25 -8.29
N SER A 145 7.64 -11.94 -8.16
CA SER A 145 6.38 -11.33 -7.71
C SER A 145 5.59 -10.82 -8.91
N PHE A 146 4.34 -11.21 -8.99
CA PHE A 146 3.34 -10.74 -9.95
C PHE A 146 2.29 -9.94 -9.21
N ILE A 147 1.98 -8.76 -9.67
CA ILE A 147 0.96 -7.88 -9.11
C ILE A 147 -0.16 -7.71 -10.13
N PHE A 148 -1.38 -7.95 -9.69
CA PHE A 148 -2.60 -7.87 -10.50
C PHE A 148 -3.54 -6.84 -9.90
N VAL A 149 -4.31 -6.17 -10.76
CA VAL A 149 -5.39 -5.25 -10.39
C VAL A 149 -6.74 -5.87 -10.71
N ASP A 150 -7.72 -5.68 -9.85
CA ASP A 150 -9.12 -6.05 -10.08
C ASP A 150 -9.64 -5.38 -11.37
N ASP A 151 -10.30 -6.16 -12.23
CA ASP A 151 -10.75 -5.70 -13.55
C ASP A 151 -11.87 -4.65 -13.44
N VAL A 152 -12.73 -4.73 -12.43
CA VAL A 152 -13.79 -3.72 -12.19
C VAL A 152 -13.14 -2.39 -11.84
N PHE A 153 -12.18 -2.40 -10.90
CA PHE A 153 -11.40 -1.20 -10.57
C PHE A 153 -10.72 -0.61 -11.80
N LYS A 154 -9.98 -1.43 -12.52
CA LYS A 154 -9.22 -1.01 -13.70
C LYS A 154 -10.12 -0.37 -14.75
N ASN A 155 -11.23 -1.04 -15.10
CA ASN A 155 -12.13 -0.59 -16.14
C ASN A 155 -12.86 0.70 -15.76
N THR A 156 -13.39 0.78 -14.54
CA THR A 156 -14.10 1.96 -14.04
C THR A 156 -13.20 3.19 -14.03
N VAL A 157 -11.98 3.07 -13.49
CA VAL A 157 -11.04 4.20 -13.43
C VAL A 157 -10.51 4.55 -14.81
N SER A 158 -10.17 3.56 -15.65
CA SER A 158 -9.71 3.80 -17.02
C SER A 158 -10.74 4.58 -17.83
N LYS A 159 -12.02 4.16 -17.74
CA LYS A 159 -13.12 4.85 -18.44
C LYS A 159 -13.25 6.28 -17.95
N ALA A 160 -13.28 6.52 -16.64
CA ALA A 160 -13.43 7.86 -16.07
C ALA A 160 -12.27 8.80 -16.49
N LEU A 161 -11.02 8.31 -16.49
CA LEU A 161 -9.86 9.06 -16.96
C LEU A 161 -9.94 9.39 -18.45
N THR A 162 -10.31 8.41 -19.28
CA THR A 162 -10.48 8.59 -20.73
C THR A 162 -11.58 9.61 -21.02
N ASP A 163 -12.71 9.54 -20.32
CA ASP A 163 -13.84 10.48 -20.46
C ASP A 163 -13.43 11.93 -20.05
N CYS A 164 -12.40 12.08 -19.20
CA CYS A 164 -11.77 13.36 -18.86
C CYS A 164 -10.73 13.84 -19.88
N GLY A 165 -10.39 13.02 -20.89
CA GLY A 165 -9.41 13.33 -21.93
C GLY A 165 -7.96 13.01 -21.55
N VAL A 166 -7.73 12.26 -20.49
CA VAL A 166 -6.39 11.73 -20.13
C VAL A 166 -6.02 10.66 -21.17
N LYS A 167 -4.83 10.80 -21.76
CA LYS A 167 -4.38 9.94 -22.87
C LYS A 167 -3.63 8.70 -22.41
N GLU A 168 -2.86 8.85 -21.35
CA GLU A 168 -2.01 7.78 -20.81
C GLU A 168 -2.22 7.67 -19.30
N PHE A 169 -2.30 6.44 -18.79
CA PHE A 169 -2.33 6.18 -17.36
C PHE A 169 -1.70 4.82 -17.04
N ASP A 170 -0.95 4.80 -15.94
CA ASP A 170 -0.28 3.61 -15.43
C ASP A 170 -0.86 3.25 -14.05
N PHE A 171 -1.13 1.98 -13.82
CA PHE A 171 -1.58 1.48 -12.52
C PHE A 171 -0.41 1.03 -11.66
N VAL A 172 -0.39 1.47 -10.41
CA VAL A 172 0.67 1.17 -9.43
C VAL A 172 0.03 0.66 -8.14
N ALA A 173 0.42 -0.50 -7.64
CA ALA A 173 -0.04 -0.97 -6.34
C ALA A 173 0.39 0.02 -5.24
N GLN A 174 -0.57 0.56 -4.48
CA GLN A 174 -0.30 1.54 -3.42
C GLN A 174 0.64 0.95 -2.36
N SER A 175 0.47 -0.32 -1.99
CA SER A 175 1.33 -1.00 -1.04
C SER A 175 2.80 -1.05 -1.46
N LEU A 176 3.08 -1.30 -2.75
CA LEU A 176 4.44 -1.25 -3.28
C LEU A 176 4.99 0.17 -3.25
N ALA A 177 4.21 1.12 -3.74
CA ALA A 177 4.60 2.53 -3.77
C ALA A 177 4.90 3.07 -2.36
N GLN A 178 4.05 2.75 -1.41
CA GLN A 178 4.18 3.14 -0.01
C GLN A 178 5.39 2.47 0.66
N ALA A 179 5.64 1.18 0.41
CA ALA A 179 6.80 0.47 0.92
C ALA A 179 8.12 1.07 0.40
N LEU A 180 8.19 1.39 -0.89
CA LEU A 180 9.36 2.01 -1.50
C LEU A 180 9.61 3.44 -1.00
N TYR A 181 8.55 4.17 -0.68
CA TYR A 181 8.62 5.54 -0.19
C TYR A 181 9.00 5.61 1.29
N LEU A 182 8.36 4.80 2.15
CA LEU A 182 8.49 4.88 3.60
C LEU A 182 9.69 4.09 4.13
N LEU A 183 9.96 2.90 3.58
CA LEU A 183 10.99 2.01 4.12
C LEU A 183 12.32 2.24 3.40
N SER A 184 13.38 2.49 4.15
CA SER A 184 14.72 2.61 3.58
C SER A 184 15.18 1.31 2.90
N PRO A 185 16.10 1.35 1.92
CA PRO A 185 16.66 0.15 1.30
C PRO A 185 17.20 -0.85 2.34
N SER A 186 17.89 -0.38 3.38
CA SER A 186 18.43 -1.24 4.44
C SER A 186 17.35 -1.98 5.24
N VAL A 187 16.15 -1.42 5.39
CA VAL A 187 15.00 -2.10 5.99
C VAL A 187 14.41 -3.11 5.01
N ARG A 188 14.30 -2.76 3.74
CA ARG A 188 13.71 -3.63 2.71
C ARG A 188 14.63 -4.77 2.29
N ASP A 189 15.95 -4.65 2.43
CA ASP A 189 16.91 -5.73 2.16
C ASP A 189 16.71 -6.95 3.07
N GLY A 190 16.15 -6.73 4.28
CA GLY A 190 15.55 -7.75 5.11
C GLY A 190 14.04 -7.88 4.87
N TYR A 191 13.38 -8.76 5.65
CA TYR A 191 11.94 -8.80 5.68
C TYR A 191 11.39 -7.63 6.49
N ALA A 192 10.33 -6.99 5.99
CA ALA A 192 9.54 -6.02 6.74
C ALA A 192 8.05 -6.28 6.52
N ILE A 193 7.24 -6.04 7.54
CA ILE A 193 5.78 -6.02 7.43
C ILE A 193 5.35 -4.56 7.44
N LEU A 194 4.62 -4.14 6.41
CA LEU A 194 4.01 -2.82 6.35
C LEU A 194 2.50 -2.96 6.54
N VAL A 195 1.97 -2.30 7.56
CA VAL A 195 0.53 -2.22 7.85
C VAL A 195 0.05 -0.82 7.53
N ASP A 196 -0.89 -0.68 6.62
CA ASP A 196 -1.58 0.58 6.34
C ASP A 196 -3.00 0.51 6.90
N GLY A 197 -3.21 1.16 8.05
CA GLY A 197 -4.51 1.31 8.69
C GLY A 197 -5.26 2.52 8.14
N GLY A 198 -6.09 2.28 7.13
CA GLY A 198 -6.95 3.31 6.55
C GLY A 198 -8.21 3.58 7.37
N PHE A 199 -9.09 4.42 6.83
CA PHE A 199 -10.37 4.72 7.48
C PHE A 199 -11.40 3.59 7.31
N VAL A 200 -11.45 2.95 6.12
CA VAL A 200 -12.41 1.91 5.78
C VAL A 200 -11.79 0.51 5.84
N SER A 201 -10.50 0.39 5.58
CA SER A 201 -9.82 -0.89 5.47
C SER A 201 -8.39 -0.82 6.00
N THR A 202 -7.84 -1.98 6.30
CA THR A 202 -6.44 -2.16 6.70
C THR A 202 -5.77 -3.15 5.75
N SER A 203 -4.57 -2.83 5.31
CA SER A 203 -3.74 -3.73 4.51
C SER A 203 -2.48 -4.15 5.25
N VAL A 204 -2.05 -5.38 4.96
CA VAL A 204 -0.82 -5.98 5.50
C VAL A 204 0.00 -6.47 4.33
N SER A 205 1.20 -5.94 4.19
CA SER A 205 2.12 -6.28 3.11
C SER A 205 3.44 -6.79 3.68
N VAL A 206 3.90 -7.93 3.20
CA VAL A 206 5.26 -8.44 3.47
C VAL A 206 6.17 -7.96 2.36
N VAL A 207 7.20 -7.24 2.73
CA VAL A 207 8.16 -6.60 1.83
C VAL A 207 9.49 -7.31 1.92
N LEU A 208 10.13 -7.56 0.78
CA LEU A 208 11.50 -8.09 0.70
C LEU A 208 12.19 -7.47 -0.52
N GLY A 209 13.30 -6.81 -0.31
CA GLY A 209 13.91 -5.96 -1.33
C GLY A 209 12.93 -4.86 -1.77
N ASP A 210 12.97 -4.51 -3.02
CA ASP A 210 12.07 -3.51 -3.59
C ASP A 210 10.75 -4.13 -4.09
N ARG A 211 10.21 -5.18 -3.42
CA ARG A 211 9.07 -5.97 -3.90
C ARG A 211 8.11 -6.34 -2.78
N ILE A 212 6.87 -6.56 -3.18
CA ILE A 212 5.86 -7.18 -2.31
C ILE A 212 5.94 -8.69 -2.46
N LEU A 213 6.26 -9.37 -1.37
CA LEU A 213 6.31 -10.82 -1.29
C LEU A 213 4.90 -11.41 -1.11
N TYR A 214 4.07 -10.74 -0.32
CA TYR A 214 2.72 -11.15 0.02
C TYR A 214 1.90 -9.94 0.46
N GLN A 215 0.59 -9.97 0.20
CA GLN A 215 -0.33 -8.91 0.61
C GLN A 215 -1.71 -9.47 0.90
N LYS A 216 -2.35 -8.91 1.93
CA LYS A 216 -3.78 -9.06 2.24
C LYS A 216 -4.36 -7.73 2.70
N ALA A 217 -5.67 -7.58 2.51
CA ALA A 217 -6.43 -6.47 3.06
C ALA A 217 -7.73 -6.99 3.69
N PHE A 218 -8.24 -6.28 4.67
CA PHE A 218 -9.52 -6.53 5.31
C PHE A 218 -10.29 -5.23 5.56
N SER A 219 -11.63 -5.29 5.53
CA SER A 219 -12.51 -4.11 5.54
C SER A 219 -12.80 -3.65 6.98
N VAL A 220 -11.77 -3.38 7.76
CA VAL A 220 -11.84 -2.74 9.09
C VAL A 220 -10.76 -1.66 9.17
N GLY A 221 -11.14 -0.48 9.65
CA GLY A 221 -10.25 0.67 9.80
C GLY A 221 -10.73 1.64 10.87
N GLY A 222 -10.25 2.87 10.84
CA GLY A 222 -10.61 3.90 11.83
C GLY A 222 -12.10 4.24 11.86
N GLY A 223 -12.81 4.06 10.74
CA GLY A 223 -14.25 4.27 10.67
C GLY A 223 -15.04 3.32 11.57
N GLN A 224 -14.62 2.06 11.69
CA GLN A 224 -15.25 1.11 12.60
C GLN A 224 -15.02 1.44 14.08
N MET A 225 -13.86 2.03 14.42
CA MET A 225 -13.62 2.54 15.78
C MET A 225 -14.63 3.65 16.13
N ALA A 226 -14.89 4.56 15.17
CA ALA A 226 -15.87 5.63 15.36
C ALA A 226 -17.30 5.08 15.42
N ASP A 227 -17.60 4.05 14.62
CA ASP A 227 -18.90 3.39 14.61
C ASP A 227 -19.20 2.71 15.97
N ASP A 228 -18.23 1.98 16.53
CA ASP A 228 -18.33 1.39 17.86
C ASP A 228 -18.59 2.45 18.94
N LEU A 229 -17.84 3.57 18.90
CA LEU A 229 -18.05 4.68 19.83
C LEU A 229 -19.46 5.27 19.70
N SER A 230 -19.90 5.54 18.46
CA SER A 230 -21.23 6.09 18.20
C SER A 230 -22.33 5.18 18.72
N GLN A 231 -22.21 3.87 18.49
CA GLN A 231 -23.22 2.88 18.91
C GLN A 231 -23.26 2.69 20.42
N VAL A 232 -22.10 2.59 21.08
CA VAL A 232 -22.03 2.31 22.53
C VAL A 232 -22.30 3.55 23.35
N LEU A 233 -21.74 4.70 22.97
CA LEU A 233 -21.87 5.95 23.71
C LEU A 233 -23.13 6.74 23.35
N LYS A 234 -23.87 6.31 22.29
CA LYS A 234 -25.08 6.97 21.78
C LYS A 234 -24.85 8.42 21.38
N ILE A 235 -23.76 8.67 20.68
CA ILE A 235 -23.36 9.99 20.13
C ILE A 235 -23.38 9.97 18.61
N ASP A 236 -23.41 11.15 18.01
CA ASP A 236 -23.33 11.28 16.56
C ASP A 236 -21.99 10.77 16.02
N TYR A 237 -22.00 10.22 14.81
CA TYR A 237 -20.81 9.63 14.20
C TYR A 237 -19.65 10.63 14.04
N ASP A 238 -19.94 11.87 13.68
CA ASP A 238 -18.89 12.91 13.53
C ASP A 238 -18.24 13.23 14.86
N ASP A 239 -19.00 13.25 15.95
CA ASP A 239 -18.48 13.40 17.31
C ASP A 239 -17.60 12.21 17.70
N ALA A 240 -18.04 10.99 17.37
CA ALA A 240 -17.27 9.77 17.58
C ALA A 240 -15.93 9.79 16.82
N VAL A 241 -15.91 10.24 15.56
CA VAL A 241 -14.67 10.46 14.80
C VAL A 241 -13.74 11.45 15.51
N GLY A 242 -14.30 12.53 16.07
CA GLY A 242 -13.54 13.51 16.85
C GLY A 242 -12.87 12.93 18.11
N LEU A 243 -13.50 11.94 18.74
CA LEU A 243 -12.96 11.28 19.93
C LEU A 243 -11.71 10.43 19.67
N LEU A 244 -11.52 9.90 18.46
CA LEU A 244 -10.35 9.08 18.12
C LEU A 244 -9.03 9.82 18.40
N SER A 245 -8.99 11.12 18.18
CA SER A 245 -7.79 11.94 18.43
C SER A 245 -7.57 12.28 19.91
N LYS A 246 -8.61 12.17 20.75
CA LYS A 246 -8.57 12.44 22.20
C LYS A 246 -8.14 11.22 23.00
N ALA A 247 -8.38 10.02 22.49
CA ALA A 247 -8.03 8.76 23.14
C ALA A 247 -6.52 8.59 23.33
N HIS A 248 -6.14 7.86 24.38
CA HIS A 248 -4.75 7.55 24.69
C HIS A 248 -4.63 6.17 25.32
N LEU A 249 -4.37 5.14 24.53
CA LEU A 249 -4.44 3.73 24.93
C LEU A 249 -3.42 3.31 26.02
N ASN A 250 -2.38 4.12 26.25
CA ASN A 250 -1.40 3.86 27.33
C ASN A 250 -1.79 4.49 28.67
N LEU A 251 -2.92 5.24 28.72
CA LEU A 251 -3.37 5.90 29.94
C LEU A 251 -4.62 5.19 30.49
N ASP A 252 -4.62 5.05 31.81
CA ASP A 252 -5.82 4.74 32.57
C ASP A 252 -6.42 6.07 33.04
N PHE A 253 -7.60 6.41 32.54
CA PHE A 253 -8.32 7.62 32.95
C PHE A 253 -9.03 7.40 34.27
N ALA A 254 -9.11 8.45 35.09
CA ALA A 254 -9.93 8.42 36.28
C ALA A 254 -11.42 8.22 35.94
N ASP A 255 -12.20 7.65 36.84
CA ASP A 255 -13.62 7.32 36.63
C ASP A 255 -14.49 8.55 36.30
N ASP A 256 -14.11 9.72 36.78
CA ASP A 256 -14.77 11.00 36.56
C ASP A 256 -14.23 11.77 35.33
N ALA A 257 -13.17 11.27 34.69
CA ALA A 257 -12.61 11.89 33.49
C ALA A 257 -13.57 11.78 32.31
N VAL A 258 -13.78 12.89 31.62
CA VAL A 258 -14.70 12.97 30.48
C VAL A 258 -14.04 13.63 29.27
N PHE A 259 -14.51 13.25 28.09
CA PHE A 259 -14.25 13.94 26.84
C PHE A 259 -15.50 14.68 26.38
N GLU A 260 -15.33 15.88 25.87
CA GLU A 260 -16.42 16.61 25.22
C GLU A 260 -16.77 15.98 23.87
N ALA A 261 -18.05 15.73 23.61
CA ALA A 261 -18.58 15.18 22.37
C ALA A 261 -19.93 15.86 22.06
N GLY A 262 -19.99 16.61 20.98
CA GLY A 262 -21.16 17.40 20.60
C GLY A 262 -21.54 18.43 21.69
N GLN A 263 -22.79 18.36 22.11
CA GLN A 263 -23.31 19.22 23.19
C GLN A 263 -23.20 18.59 24.59
N GLY A 264 -22.51 17.44 24.70
CA GLY A 264 -22.38 16.69 25.95
C GLY A 264 -20.97 16.24 26.24
N SER A 265 -20.86 15.30 27.15
CA SER A 265 -19.60 14.67 27.51
C SER A 265 -19.79 13.16 27.67
N VAL A 266 -18.72 12.41 27.41
CA VAL A 266 -18.67 10.95 27.51
C VAL A 266 -17.49 10.52 28.41
N SER A 267 -17.59 9.35 29.04
CA SER A 267 -16.51 8.82 29.86
C SER A 267 -15.23 8.60 29.03
N ALA A 268 -14.12 9.16 29.50
CA ALA A 268 -12.82 8.98 28.89
C ALA A 268 -12.31 7.54 29.00
N SER A 269 -12.55 6.90 30.16
CA SER A 269 -12.21 5.49 30.40
C SER A 269 -12.95 4.57 29.42
N MET A 270 -14.29 4.69 29.34
CA MET A 270 -15.10 3.90 28.43
C MET A 270 -14.74 4.12 26.95
N THR A 271 -14.46 5.37 26.55
CA THR A 271 -13.98 5.70 25.22
C THR A 271 -12.69 4.95 24.88
N ASN A 272 -11.71 4.96 25.80
CA ASN A 272 -10.46 4.24 25.65
C ASN A 272 -10.65 2.72 25.57
N GLU A 273 -11.52 2.14 26.39
CA GLU A 273 -11.80 0.70 26.40
C GLU A 273 -12.40 0.24 25.07
N ILE A 274 -13.39 0.97 24.52
CA ILE A 274 -14.00 0.66 23.23
C ILE A 274 -12.95 0.67 22.12
N ILE A 275 -12.14 1.74 22.06
CA ILE A 275 -11.11 1.85 21.02
C ILE A 275 -10.03 0.78 21.19
N ARG A 276 -9.62 0.49 22.42
CA ARG A 276 -8.62 -0.56 22.73
C ARG A 276 -9.11 -1.92 22.23
N ALA A 277 -10.36 -2.30 22.54
CA ALA A 277 -10.94 -3.55 22.09
C ALA A 277 -10.92 -3.66 20.55
N ARG A 278 -11.27 -2.59 19.84
CA ARG A 278 -11.21 -2.59 18.37
C ARG A 278 -9.77 -2.70 17.85
N VAL A 279 -8.79 -2.05 18.48
CA VAL A 279 -7.38 -2.16 18.09
C VAL A 279 -6.87 -3.59 18.31
N GLU A 280 -7.29 -4.26 19.38
CA GLU A 280 -6.98 -5.67 19.65
C GLU A 280 -7.57 -6.60 18.59
N ASP A 281 -8.84 -6.44 18.21
CA ASP A 281 -9.49 -7.18 17.11
C ASP A 281 -8.76 -6.96 15.77
N MET A 282 -8.33 -5.71 15.51
CA MET A 282 -7.54 -5.40 14.32
C MET A 282 -6.16 -6.05 14.37
N ALA A 283 -5.52 -6.13 15.53
CA ALA A 283 -4.26 -6.81 15.71
C ALA A 283 -4.38 -8.32 15.42
N ASP A 284 -5.46 -8.97 15.86
CA ASP A 284 -5.75 -10.36 15.54
C ASP A 284 -5.92 -10.58 14.03
N SER A 285 -6.62 -9.66 13.37
CA SER A 285 -6.76 -9.68 11.91
C SER A 285 -5.43 -9.50 11.19
N ILE A 286 -4.56 -8.59 11.66
CA ILE A 286 -3.19 -8.40 11.15
C ILE A 286 -2.38 -9.69 11.34
N ALA A 287 -2.43 -10.29 12.54
CA ALA A 287 -1.74 -11.54 12.85
C ALA A 287 -2.19 -12.69 11.92
N ALA A 288 -3.51 -12.81 11.69
CA ALA A 288 -4.07 -13.77 10.77
C ALA A 288 -3.59 -13.56 9.31
N CYS A 289 -3.50 -12.30 8.87
CA CYS A 289 -2.94 -11.97 7.57
C CYS A 289 -1.46 -12.38 7.47
N VAL A 290 -0.65 -12.07 8.47
CA VAL A 290 0.77 -12.46 8.51
C VAL A 290 0.92 -13.97 8.51
N LYS A 291 0.12 -14.68 9.31
CA LYS A 291 0.13 -16.15 9.40
C LYS A 291 -0.26 -16.82 8.08
N SER A 292 -1.11 -16.20 7.28
CA SER A 292 -1.53 -16.72 5.98
C SER A 292 -0.52 -16.47 4.85
N CYS A 293 0.63 -15.84 5.14
CA CYS A 293 1.73 -15.71 4.19
C CYS A 293 2.29 -17.10 3.85
N PRO A 294 2.38 -17.46 2.56
CA PRO A 294 2.88 -18.77 2.16
C PRO A 294 4.41 -18.94 2.32
N HIS A 295 5.10 -17.85 2.68
CA HIS A 295 6.54 -17.85 2.88
C HIS A 295 6.89 -17.92 4.36
N ILE A 296 7.96 -18.64 4.68
CA ILE A 296 8.48 -18.70 6.05
C ILE A 296 9.11 -17.35 6.37
N LEU A 297 8.54 -16.65 7.35
CA LEU A 297 9.05 -15.38 7.82
C LEU A 297 9.85 -15.58 9.10
N PRO A 298 10.98 -14.87 9.29
CA PRO A 298 11.66 -14.82 10.59
C PRO A 298 10.74 -14.33 11.72
N ASP A 299 10.94 -14.84 12.93
CA ASP A 299 10.09 -14.47 14.08
C ASP A 299 10.19 -12.99 14.44
N ASN A 300 11.34 -12.38 14.21
CA ASN A 300 11.67 -11.00 14.57
C ASN A 300 11.45 -9.98 13.45
N VAL A 301 10.67 -10.32 12.40
CA VAL A 301 10.36 -9.34 11.33
C VAL A 301 9.66 -8.12 11.93
N PRO A 302 10.21 -6.90 11.74
CA PRO A 302 9.61 -5.69 12.27
C PRO A 302 8.31 -5.34 11.53
N VAL A 303 7.36 -4.76 12.27
CA VAL A 303 6.11 -4.25 11.73
C VAL A 303 6.17 -2.72 11.70
N TYR A 304 6.03 -2.15 10.52
CA TYR A 304 5.90 -0.71 10.32
C TYR A 304 4.44 -0.36 10.07
N VAL A 305 3.93 0.65 10.75
CA VAL A 305 2.51 1.03 10.70
C VAL A 305 2.38 2.44 10.17
N THR A 306 1.47 2.62 9.22
CA THR A 306 1.10 3.88 8.60
C THR A 306 -0.44 3.97 8.47
N GLY A 307 -0.94 5.06 7.91
CA GLY A 307 -2.37 5.28 7.72
C GLY A 307 -3.05 5.94 8.92
N GLY A 308 -4.20 6.56 8.67
CA GLY A 308 -4.87 7.43 9.63
C GLY A 308 -5.50 6.72 10.82
N ALA A 309 -5.77 5.41 10.74
CA ALA A 309 -6.40 4.67 11.83
C ALA A 309 -5.52 4.56 13.08
N PHE A 310 -4.21 4.39 12.88
CA PHE A 310 -3.28 4.16 13.99
C PHE A 310 -2.37 5.35 14.28
N CYS A 311 -1.99 6.13 13.26
CA CYS A 311 -0.96 7.16 13.40
C CYS A 311 -1.38 8.32 14.29
N TYR A 312 -2.66 8.61 14.38
CA TYR A 312 -3.21 9.66 15.25
C TYR A 312 -3.73 9.14 16.58
N LEU A 313 -3.76 7.81 16.77
CA LEU A 313 -4.22 7.18 18.01
C LEU A 313 -3.05 6.95 18.95
N LYS A 314 -2.98 7.75 20.02
CA LYS A 314 -1.91 7.67 21.02
C LYS A 314 -1.93 6.31 21.71
N GLY A 315 -0.77 5.66 21.74
CA GLY A 315 -0.62 4.33 22.36
C GLY A 315 -0.92 3.15 21.42
N ALA A 316 -1.41 3.37 20.21
CA ALA A 316 -1.74 2.30 19.26
C ALA A 316 -0.56 1.37 18.97
N TYR A 317 0.64 1.91 18.74
CA TYR A 317 1.83 1.09 18.45
C TYR A 317 2.20 0.14 19.60
N ASN A 318 2.08 0.61 20.85
CA ASN A 318 2.35 -0.22 22.04
C ASN A 318 1.30 -1.33 22.16
N THR A 319 0.02 -1.02 21.95
CA THR A 319 -1.06 -2.02 21.96
C THR A 319 -0.84 -3.05 20.88
N LEU A 320 -0.60 -2.62 19.64
CA LEU A 320 -0.30 -3.52 18.52
C LEU A 320 0.93 -4.39 18.81
N SER A 321 2.00 -3.82 19.38
CA SER A 321 3.23 -4.57 19.70
C SER A 321 2.96 -5.68 20.72
N LYS A 322 2.17 -5.39 21.75
CA LYS A 322 1.77 -6.38 22.75
C LYS A 322 0.94 -7.52 22.14
N CYS A 323 -0.08 -7.18 21.35
CA CYS A 323 -0.98 -8.16 20.74
C CYS A 323 -0.27 -9.02 19.67
N LEU A 324 0.59 -8.41 18.86
CA LEU A 324 1.30 -9.13 17.79
C LEU A 324 2.53 -9.91 18.28
N GLY A 325 3.00 -9.66 19.51
CA GLY A 325 4.25 -10.25 20.03
C GLY A 325 5.48 -9.88 19.19
N ARG A 326 5.45 -8.73 18.50
CA ARG A 326 6.49 -8.26 17.57
C ARG A 326 6.79 -6.78 17.81
N ALA A 327 7.98 -6.34 17.42
CA ALA A 327 8.31 -4.92 17.42
C ALA A 327 7.46 -4.17 16.38
N VAL A 328 6.70 -3.17 16.84
CA VAL A 328 5.87 -2.31 16.01
C VAL A 328 6.41 -0.88 16.07
N TYR A 329 6.65 -0.31 14.89
CA TYR A 329 7.20 1.02 14.73
C TYR A 329 6.26 1.89 13.89
N PRO A 330 6.18 3.21 14.15
CA PRO A 330 5.62 4.13 13.17
C PRO A 330 6.44 4.05 11.89
N ALA A 331 5.77 4.07 10.74
CA ALA A 331 6.48 4.20 9.48
C ALA A 331 7.24 5.54 9.45
N PRO A 332 8.48 5.57 8.94
CA PRO A 332 9.29 6.78 8.93
C PRO A 332 8.61 7.92 8.16
N THR A 333 8.79 9.15 8.62
CA THR A 333 8.47 10.36 7.86
C THR A 333 9.65 10.65 6.92
N VAL A 334 9.40 10.63 5.61
CA VAL A 334 10.45 10.82 4.60
C VAL A 334 10.82 12.29 4.47
N SER A 335 9.82 13.17 4.53
CA SER A 335 10.01 14.63 4.48
C SER A 335 9.06 15.31 5.47
N PRO A 336 9.55 16.28 6.27
CA PRO A 336 8.69 17.04 7.18
C PRO A 336 7.54 17.79 6.48
N GLN A 337 7.71 18.11 5.19
CA GLN A 337 6.68 18.76 4.38
C GLN A 337 5.55 17.80 4.01
N TYR A 338 5.81 16.49 4.01
CA TYR A 338 4.90 15.40 3.61
C TYR A 338 4.79 14.35 4.72
N ASP A 339 4.48 14.80 5.94
CA ASP A 339 4.41 13.98 7.16
C ASP A 339 3.04 13.34 7.39
N LYS A 340 2.03 13.72 6.61
CA LYS A 340 0.67 13.19 6.74
C LYS A 340 0.60 11.74 6.29
N GLN A 341 0.55 10.85 7.25
CA GLN A 341 0.57 9.41 7.05
C GLN A 341 -0.62 8.88 6.20
N GLU A 342 -1.77 9.57 6.25
CA GLU A 342 -2.93 9.25 5.42
C GLU A 342 -2.73 9.49 3.92
N TYR A 343 -1.67 10.20 3.53
CA TYR A 343 -1.28 10.41 2.13
C TYR A 343 -0.03 9.65 1.72
N SER A 344 0.56 8.84 2.60
CA SER A 344 1.82 8.12 2.35
C SER A 344 1.78 7.26 1.08
N SER A 345 0.65 6.61 0.78
CA SER A 345 0.46 5.85 -0.45
C SER A 345 0.49 6.75 -1.70
N ALA A 346 -0.12 7.94 -1.63
CA ALA A 346 -0.12 8.89 -2.74
C ALA A 346 1.28 9.49 -2.97
N TYR A 347 2.00 9.82 -1.90
CA TYR A 347 3.40 10.25 -2.00
C TYR A 347 4.30 9.19 -2.60
N GLY A 348 4.07 7.92 -2.24
CA GLY A 348 4.75 6.78 -2.86
C GLY A 348 4.49 6.69 -4.36
N VAL A 349 3.25 6.88 -4.80
CA VAL A 349 2.90 6.89 -6.23
C VAL A 349 3.59 8.06 -6.96
N ILE A 350 3.64 9.26 -6.35
CA ILE A 350 4.40 10.40 -6.90
C ILE A 350 5.88 10.03 -7.06
N SER A 351 6.50 9.44 -6.05
CA SER A 351 7.90 9.03 -6.09
C SER A 351 8.19 8.06 -7.25
N ILE A 352 7.31 7.05 -7.45
CA ILE A 352 7.41 6.12 -8.58
C ILE A 352 7.24 6.87 -9.91
N ALA A 353 6.22 7.70 -10.04
CA ALA A 353 5.96 8.46 -11.26
C ALA A 353 7.17 9.31 -11.67
N LEU A 354 7.76 10.00 -10.72
CA LEU A 354 8.94 10.82 -10.95
C LEU A 354 10.17 9.99 -11.29
N SER A 355 10.37 8.82 -10.66
CA SER A 355 11.49 7.93 -10.98
C SER A 355 11.43 7.43 -12.42
N GLN A 356 10.24 7.18 -12.95
CA GLN A 356 10.01 6.75 -14.34
C GLN A 356 10.15 7.90 -15.36
N SER A 357 9.95 9.15 -14.92
CA SER A 357 10.06 10.33 -15.77
C SER A 357 11.49 10.82 -15.96
N LYS A 358 12.51 10.21 -15.34
CA LYS A 358 13.92 10.55 -15.56
C LYS A 358 14.32 10.22 -17.01
N PRO A 359 14.94 11.13 -17.79
CA PRO A 359 15.60 10.76 -19.02
C PRO A 359 16.69 9.75 -18.66
N GLN A 360 16.56 8.52 -19.15
CA GLN A 360 17.37 7.40 -18.70
C GLN A 360 18.86 7.53 -19.14
N LYS A 361 19.77 7.58 -18.16
CA LYS A 361 20.90 6.63 -18.22
C LYS A 361 20.27 5.27 -17.92
N GLN A 362 20.34 4.33 -18.86
CA GLN A 362 19.67 3.03 -18.85
C GLN A 362 19.69 2.35 -17.47
N GLY A 363 18.61 2.39 -16.72
CA GLY A 363 18.45 1.83 -15.38
C GLY A 363 17.06 1.24 -15.19
N PHE A 364 17.04 0.01 -14.86
CA PHE A 364 16.13 -0.93 -14.20
C PHE A 364 14.60 -0.77 -14.34
N PHE A 365 13.97 0.38 -14.14
CA PHE A 365 12.50 0.51 -14.02
C PHE A 365 11.71 0.51 -15.35
N ARG A 366 12.27 1.06 -16.45
CA ARG A 366 11.57 1.08 -17.75
C ARG A 366 11.39 -0.31 -18.37
N LYS A 367 12.23 -1.30 -17.97
CA LYS A 367 12.10 -2.69 -18.41
C LYS A 367 11.01 -3.48 -17.69
N LEU A 368 10.51 -2.97 -16.55
CA LEU A 368 9.47 -3.64 -15.79
C LEU A 368 8.09 -3.57 -16.47
N LEU A 369 7.80 -2.45 -17.13
CA LEU A 369 6.48 -2.21 -17.77
C LEU A 369 6.49 -2.53 -19.26
N SER A 370 7.62 -2.37 -19.97
CA SER A 370 7.68 -2.64 -21.43
C SER A 370 7.66 -4.13 -21.81
N SER A 371 7.76 -5.03 -20.84
CA SER A 371 7.67 -6.48 -21.08
C SER A 371 6.24 -7.05 -20.97
N LEU A 372 5.23 -6.19 -20.79
CA LEU A 372 3.82 -6.58 -20.68
C LEU A 372 3.00 -6.22 -21.95
N GLY A 373 3.63 -5.53 -22.93
CA GLY A 373 3.00 -5.15 -24.17
C GLY A 373 3.73 -5.80 -25.36
N GLY A 374 3.44 -7.06 -25.59
CA GLY A 374 3.88 -7.82 -26.77
C GLY A 374 3.16 -9.13 -26.82
#